data_aa76c25b63c390bfd613000588b9ff7e
#
_entry.id   aa76c25b63c390bfd613000588b9ff7e
#
_cell.length_a   1.000
_cell.length_b   1.000
_cell.length_c   1.000
_cell.angle_alpha   90.00
_cell.angle_beta   90.00
_cell.angle_gamma   90.00
#
_symmetry.space_group_name_H-M   'P 1'
#
loop_
_entity.id
_entity.type
_entity.pdbx_description
1 polymer ?
#
loop_
_entity_poly.entity_id
_entity_poly.type
_entity_poly.pdbx_seq_one_letter_code
_entity_poly.pdbx_strand_id
1 'polypeptide(L)'
;LTAGLRDFLQGIRDRGFSVKLDTNGSRPAVLKALVAENLIDYVAMDVKNCPDGYGQTVGVERIDLAPMEESLSFLLSGTVDYELRTTVVEEFHDETAIREMGQWLCSLVPGTKPKRLFLQPFRDRESVLFSGLHTPNGEKMKLFADILKGYVEFVDIRGMD
;
A
#
# COMPACT_ATOMS: atom_id res chain seq x y z
N LEU A 1 -6.60 -17.74 1.39
CA LEU A 1 -7.83 -17.29 0.76
C LEU A 1 -9.01 -17.68 1.63
N THR A 2 -9.92 -16.75 1.86
CA THR A 2 -11.24 -17.10 2.38
C THR A 2 -11.87 -18.09 1.39
N ALA A 3 -12.30 -19.25 1.86
CA ALA A 3 -12.99 -20.23 1.01
C ALA A 3 -14.15 -19.50 0.29
N GLY A 4 -14.28 -19.72 -1.02
CA GLY A 4 -15.32 -19.07 -1.83
C GLY A 4 -14.99 -17.66 -2.37
N LEU A 5 -13.81 -17.08 -2.10
CA LEU A 5 -13.50 -15.75 -2.64
C LEU A 5 -13.53 -15.72 -4.19
N ARG A 6 -13.01 -16.74 -4.84
CA ARG A 6 -13.04 -16.83 -6.32
C ARG A 6 -14.48 -16.85 -6.86
N ASP A 7 -15.30 -17.71 -6.30
CA ASP A 7 -16.71 -17.83 -6.72
C ASP A 7 -17.48 -16.53 -6.49
N PHE A 8 -17.20 -15.86 -5.37
CA PHE A 8 -17.76 -14.55 -5.06
C PHE A 8 -17.34 -13.49 -6.09
N LEU A 9 -16.05 -13.40 -6.41
CA LEU A 9 -15.53 -12.47 -7.40
C LEU A 9 -16.06 -12.78 -8.80
N GLN A 10 -16.15 -14.05 -9.19
CA GLN A 10 -16.76 -14.47 -10.44
C GLN A 10 -18.23 -14.02 -10.51
N GLY A 11 -18.97 -14.21 -9.44
CA GLY A 11 -20.37 -13.75 -9.39
C GLY A 11 -20.55 -12.24 -9.50
N ILE A 12 -19.57 -11.44 -9.08
CA ILE A 12 -19.53 -9.98 -9.30
C ILE A 12 -19.26 -9.68 -10.78
N ARG A 13 -18.27 -10.35 -11.38
CA ARG A 13 -17.89 -10.19 -12.79
C ARG A 13 -19.04 -10.57 -13.72
N ASP A 14 -19.73 -11.67 -13.45
CA ASP A 14 -20.87 -12.15 -14.25
C ASP A 14 -22.05 -11.14 -14.27
N ARG A 15 -22.08 -10.23 -13.28
CA ARG A 15 -23.05 -9.12 -13.22
C ARG A 15 -22.56 -7.84 -13.89
N GLY A 16 -21.36 -7.86 -14.51
CA GLY A 16 -20.78 -6.73 -15.24
C GLY A 16 -20.11 -5.66 -14.37
N PHE A 17 -19.82 -5.94 -13.09
CA PHE A 17 -19.13 -5.00 -12.22
C PHE A 17 -17.61 -5.12 -12.34
N SER A 18 -16.93 -3.97 -12.22
CA SER A 18 -15.48 -3.93 -12.00
C SER A 18 -15.14 -4.22 -10.55
N VAL A 19 -14.01 -4.88 -10.32
CA VAL A 19 -13.55 -5.30 -9.00
C VAL A 19 -12.26 -4.57 -8.63
N LYS A 20 -12.28 -3.85 -7.51
CA LYS A 20 -11.09 -3.31 -6.85
C LYS A 20 -10.75 -4.18 -5.64
N LEU A 21 -9.51 -4.67 -5.61
CA LEU A 21 -8.98 -5.43 -4.47
C LEU A 21 -8.13 -4.53 -3.58
N ASP A 22 -8.51 -4.45 -2.30
CA ASP A 22 -7.66 -3.86 -1.26
C ASP A 22 -6.83 -4.98 -0.60
N THR A 23 -5.52 -4.78 -0.47
CA THR A 23 -4.60 -5.80 0.04
C THR A 23 -3.42 -5.19 0.80
N ASN A 24 -2.86 -5.97 1.74
CA ASN A 24 -1.57 -5.67 2.38
C ASN A 24 -0.38 -6.33 1.66
N GLY A 25 -0.60 -7.03 0.55
CA GLY A 25 0.45 -7.67 -0.25
C GLY A 25 1.05 -8.95 0.33
N SER A 26 0.61 -9.44 1.48
CA SER A 26 1.21 -10.61 2.16
C SER A 26 0.97 -11.96 1.46
N ARG A 27 0.19 -11.98 0.37
CA ARG A 27 -0.16 -13.21 -0.36
C ARG A 27 0.03 -13.05 -1.87
N PRO A 28 1.26 -12.94 -2.36
CA PRO A 28 1.55 -12.66 -3.77
C PRO A 28 0.99 -13.71 -4.73
N ALA A 29 1.06 -14.99 -4.39
CA ALA A 29 0.51 -16.06 -5.23
C ALA A 29 -1.01 -15.91 -5.45
N VAL A 30 -1.73 -15.47 -4.42
CA VAL A 30 -3.17 -15.21 -4.51
C VAL A 30 -3.47 -14.01 -5.39
N LEU A 31 -2.76 -12.89 -5.17
CA LEU A 31 -2.88 -11.69 -5.98
C LEU A 31 -2.66 -11.98 -7.46
N LYS A 32 -1.55 -12.65 -7.78
CA LYS A 32 -1.20 -13.04 -9.16
C LYS A 32 -2.26 -13.94 -9.80
N ALA A 33 -2.78 -14.92 -9.06
CA ALA A 33 -3.83 -15.82 -9.56
C ALA A 33 -5.12 -15.06 -9.89
N LEU A 34 -5.59 -14.18 -8.99
CA LEU A 34 -6.80 -13.39 -9.22
C LEU A 34 -6.68 -12.45 -10.43
N VAL A 35 -5.49 -11.86 -10.64
CA VAL A 35 -5.22 -11.05 -11.84
C VAL A 35 -5.20 -11.91 -13.10
N ALA A 36 -4.51 -13.05 -13.08
CA ALA A 36 -4.41 -13.97 -14.23
C ALA A 36 -5.77 -14.54 -14.65
N GLU A 37 -6.68 -14.72 -13.71
CA GLU A 37 -8.06 -15.18 -13.93
C GLU A 37 -9.01 -14.02 -14.33
N ASN A 38 -8.52 -12.79 -14.49
CA ASN A 38 -9.32 -11.58 -14.79
C ASN A 38 -10.45 -11.33 -13.77
N LEU A 39 -10.24 -11.70 -12.51
CA LEU A 39 -11.22 -11.51 -11.43
C LEU A 39 -11.14 -10.14 -10.78
N ILE A 40 -10.05 -9.40 -10.98
CA ILE A 40 -9.84 -8.05 -10.45
C ILE A 40 -9.32 -7.12 -11.54
N ASP A 41 -9.79 -5.87 -11.52
CA ASP A 41 -9.45 -4.83 -12.50
C ASP A 41 -8.48 -3.81 -11.93
N TYR A 42 -8.44 -3.66 -10.61
CA TYR A 42 -7.65 -2.65 -9.92
C TYR A 42 -7.18 -3.15 -8.55
N VAL A 43 -5.96 -2.81 -8.17
CA VAL A 43 -5.40 -3.17 -6.87
C VAL A 43 -5.05 -1.91 -6.08
N ALA A 44 -5.52 -1.82 -4.83
CA ALA A 44 -5.00 -0.87 -3.86
C ALA A 44 -4.17 -1.63 -2.82
N MET A 45 -2.85 -1.43 -2.83
CA MET A 45 -1.95 -2.11 -1.91
C MET A 45 -1.45 -1.15 -0.84
N ASP A 46 -1.58 -1.56 0.42
CA ASP A 46 -1.04 -0.82 1.54
C ASP A 46 0.46 -1.08 1.69
N VAL A 47 1.24 0.00 1.70
CA VAL A 47 2.66 0.06 2.09
C VAL A 47 2.73 0.78 3.42
N LYS A 48 3.10 0.08 4.48
CA LYS A 48 2.91 0.61 5.83
C LYS A 48 4.03 1.54 6.28
N ASN A 49 5.28 1.28 5.89
CA ASN A 49 6.47 2.09 6.20
C ASN A 49 7.65 1.69 5.29
N CYS A 50 8.84 2.27 5.52
CA CYS A 50 10.11 1.74 5.01
C CYS A 50 10.42 0.37 5.65
N PRO A 51 11.35 -0.44 5.08
CA PRO A 51 11.65 -1.77 5.59
C PRO A 51 11.97 -1.80 7.08
N ASP A 52 12.80 -0.89 7.57
CA ASP A 52 13.24 -0.85 8.98
C ASP A 52 12.09 -0.49 9.94
N GLY A 53 11.18 0.39 9.53
CA GLY A 53 10.02 0.80 10.33
C GLY A 53 8.79 -0.10 10.17
N TYR A 54 8.82 -1.05 9.22
CA TYR A 54 7.62 -1.81 8.86
C TYR A 54 7.06 -2.64 10.01
N GLY A 55 7.94 -3.39 10.72
CA GLY A 55 7.55 -4.23 11.85
C GLY A 55 6.88 -3.42 12.97
N GLN A 56 7.47 -2.29 13.36
CA GLN A 56 6.91 -1.39 14.37
C GLN A 56 5.52 -0.89 13.95
N THR A 57 5.37 -0.47 12.69
CA THR A 57 4.10 0.08 12.19
C THR A 57 2.97 -0.95 12.16
N VAL A 58 3.27 -2.22 11.92
CA VAL A 58 2.27 -3.31 11.92
C VAL A 58 2.16 -4.04 13.26
N GLY A 59 2.93 -3.62 14.27
CA GLY A 59 2.84 -4.15 15.63
C GLY A 59 3.48 -5.52 15.81
N VAL A 60 4.52 -5.86 15.06
CA VAL A 60 5.28 -7.11 15.21
C VAL A 60 6.77 -6.84 15.36
N GLU A 61 7.46 -7.67 16.15
CA GLU A 61 8.89 -7.52 16.39
C GLU A 61 9.74 -7.81 15.13
N ARG A 62 9.31 -8.78 14.35
CA ARG A 62 9.97 -9.17 13.09
C ARG A 62 8.94 -9.46 12.02
N ILE A 63 9.21 -9.01 10.82
CA ILE A 63 8.37 -9.24 9.65
C ILE A 63 9.24 -9.70 8.47
N ASP A 64 8.77 -10.71 7.77
CA ASP A 64 9.33 -11.07 6.47
C ASP A 64 8.66 -10.22 5.40
N LEU A 65 9.42 -9.34 4.75
CA LEU A 65 8.94 -8.45 3.69
C LEU A 65 8.93 -9.11 2.30
N ALA A 66 9.57 -10.26 2.12
CA ALA A 66 9.67 -10.91 0.82
C ALA A 66 8.31 -11.12 0.12
N PRO A 67 7.22 -11.53 0.81
CA PRO A 67 5.91 -11.62 0.17
C PRO A 67 5.36 -10.27 -0.31
N MET A 68 5.57 -9.19 0.47
CA MET A 68 5.14 -7.84 0.09
C MET A 68 5.96 -7.31 -1.10
N GLU A 69 7.26 -7.53 -1.09
CA GLU A 69 8.18 -7.16 -2.19
C GLU A 69 7.82 -7.89 -3.48
N GLU A 70 7.45 -9.17 -3.40
CA GLU A 70 6.97 -9.94 -4.54
C GLU A 70 5.66 -9.38 -5.10
N SER A 71 4.72 -8.99 -4.23
CA SER A 71 3.47 -8.36 -4.63
C SER A 71 3.70 -6.97 -5.26
N LEU A 72 4.56 -6.16 -4.64
CA LEU A 72 4.94 -4.84 -5.17
C LEU A 72 5.61 -4.96 -6.55
N SER A 73 6.61 -5.85 -6.68
CA SER A 73 7.30 -6.09 -7.96
C SER A 73 6.32 -6.52 -9.06
N PHE A 74 5.34 -7.37 -8.71
CA PHE A 74 4.29 -7.77 -9.64
C PHE A 74 3.42 -6.59 -10.07
N LEU A 75 3.00 -5.71 -9.15
CA LEU A 75 2.21 -4.52 -9.48
C LEU A 75 3.02 -3.53 -10.33
N LEU A 76 4.29 -3.31 -9.99
CA LEU A 76 5.18 -2.42 -10.75
C LEU A 76 5.43 -2.91 -12.18
N SER A 77 5.27 -4.21 -12.47
CA SER A 77 5.34 -4.74 -13.84
C SER A 77 4.21 -4.24 -14.75
N GLY A 78 3.16 -3.65 -14.18
CA GLY A 78 2.05 -3.06 -14.93
C GLY A 78 1.03 -4.05 -15.47
N THR A 79 1.00 -5.29 -14.96
CA THR A 79 0.05 -6.33 -15.39
C THR A 79 -1.40 -5.99 -15.04
N VAL A 80 -1.63 -5.21 -14.00
CA VAL A 80 -2.93 -4.70 -13.56
C VAL A 80 -2.80 -3.24 -13.12
N ASP A 81 -3.84 -2.44 -13.26
CA ASP A 81 -3.85 -1.09 -12.71
C ASP A 81 -3.85 -1.11 -11.19
N TYR A 82 -3.09 -0.18 -10.58
CA TYR A 82 -2.92 -0.16 -9.14
C TYR A 82 -2.68 1.23 -8.56
N GLU A 83 -2.87 1.32 -7.26
CA GLU A 83 -2.38 2.39 -6.39
C GLU A 83 -1.69 1.79 -5.17
N LEU A 84 -0.68 2.50 -4.65
CA LEU A 84 -0.12 2.25 -3.33
C LEU A 84 -0.73 3.22 -2.33
N ARG A 85 -0.88 2.80 -1.08
CA ARG A 85 -1.41 3.64 0.00
C ARG A 85 -0.55 3.52 1.24
N THR A 86 -0.32 4.64 1.91
CA THR A 86 0.36 4.67 3.21
C THR A 86 -0.47 5.47 4.20
N THR A 87 -0.87 4.83 5.31
CA THR A 87 -1.43 5.54 6.45
C THR A 87 -0.28 6.10 7.28
N VAL A 88 -0.18 7.43 7.31
CA VAL A 88 0.88 8.14 8.03
C VAL A 88 0.48 8.34 9.48
N VAL A 89 1.31 7.85 10.40
CA VAL A 89 1.17 7.99 11.85
C VAL A 89 2.30 8.89 12.34
N GLU A 90 2.00 9.84 13.21
CA GLU A 90 2.95 10.87 13.68
C GLU A 90 4.23 10.24 14.27
N GLU A 91 4.08 9.17 15.05
CA GLU A 91 5.16 8.50 15.81
C GLU A 91 6.00 7.54 14.96
N PHE A 92 5.48 7.08 13.83
CA PHE A 92 6.13 6.03 13.03
C PHE A 92 6.75 6.54 11.74
N HIS A 93 6.41 7.78 11.34
CA HIS A 93 6.84 8.32 10.06
C HIS A 93 7.53 9.68 10.26
N ASP A 94 8.79 9.72 9.87
CA ASP A 94 9.57 10.94 9.72
C ASP A 94 10.08 11.08 8.27
N GLU A 95 10.80 12.15 7.98
CA GLU A 95 11.34 12.41 6.65
C GLU A 95 12.30 11.31 6.17
N THR A 96 13.07 10.73 7.09
CA THR A 96 14.02 9.65 6.80
C THR A 96 13.28 8.40 6.38
N ALA A 97 12.31 7.96 7.16
CA ALA A 97 11.48 6.79 6.86
C ALA A 97 10.73 6.93 5.52
N ILE A 98 10.19 8.12 5.24
CA ILE A 98 9.50 8.40 3.98
C ILE A 98 10.46 8.36 2.78
N ARG A 99 11.67 8.89 2.92
CA ARG A 99 12.72 8.85 1.89
C ARG A 99 13.18 7.43 1.63
N GLU A 100 13.44 6.66 2.68
CA GLU A 100 13.84 5.26 2.59
C GLU A 100 12.73 4.39 1.98
N MET A 101 11.47 4.64 2.32
CA MET A 101 10.32 3.98 1.67
C MET A 101 10.30 4.26 0.16
N GLY A 102 10.49 5.50 -0.26
CA GLY A 102 10.57 5.86 -1.67
C GLY A 102 11.73 5.17 -2.40
N GLN A 103 12.92 5.14 -1.79
CA GLN A 103 14.10 4.44 -2.31
C GLN A 103 13.86 2.93 -2.43
N TRP A 104 13.31 2.31 -1.39
CA TRP A 104 12.96 0.90 -1.40
C TRP A 104 11.99 0.55 -2.54
N LEU A 105 10.91 1.30 -2.71
CA LEU A 105 9.95 1.08 -3.80
C LEU A 105 10.61 1.15 -5.18
N CYS A 106 11.53 2.10 -5.41
CA CYS A 106 12.27 2.21 -6.67
C CYS A 106 13.32 1.10 -6.87
N SER A 107 13.78 0.46 -5.80
CA SER A 107 14.78 -0.62 -5.88
C SER A 107 14.19 -1.96 -6.31
N LEU A 108 12.87 -2.16 -6.11
CA LEU A 108 12.20 -3.44 -6.37
C LEU A 108 12.19 -3.82 -7.86
N VAL A 109 12.04 -2.82 -8.75
CA VAL A 109 12.11 -3.02 -10.19
C VAL A 109 12.98 -1.90 -10.78
N PRO A 110 14.27 -2.15 -11.06
CA PRO A 110 15.19 -1.13 -11.55
C PRO A 110 14.66 -0.40 -12.78
N GLY A 111 14.73 0.93 -12.75
CA GLY A 111 14.27 1.78 -13.86
C GLY A 111 12.74 2.02 -13.88
N THR A 112 11.99 1.46 -12.95
CA THR A 112 10.54 1.65 -12.85
C THR A 112 10.19 2.44 -11.59
N LYS A 113 9.37 3.49 -11.74
CA LYS A 113 8.76 4.19 -10.60
C LYS A 113 7.33 3.69 -10.37
N PRO A 114 6.88 3.60 -9.10
CA PRO A 114 5.46 3.38 -8.83
C PRO A 114 4.60 4.45 -9.51
N LYS A 115 3.47 4.05 -10.11
CA LYS A 115 2.58 4.99 -10.83
C LYS A 115 1.86 5.94 -9.87
N ARG A 116 1.32 5.43 -8.77
CA ARG A 116 0.48 6.21 -7.84
C ARG A 116 0.70 5.79 -6.40
N LEU A 117 0.86 6.77 -5.52
CA LEU A 117 0.88 6.57 -4.07
C LEU A 117 0.01 7.63 -3.39
N PHE A 118 -0.86 7.18 -2.50
CA PHE A 118 -1.71 8.05 -1.70
C PHE A 118 -1.32 8.00 -0.24
N LEU A 119 -1.02 9.16 0.33
CA LEU A 119 -0.85 9.32 1.77
C LEU A 119 -2.21 9.56 2.43
N GLN A 120 -2.45 8.89 3.54
CA GLN A 120 -3.67 9.04 4.32
C GLN A 120 -3.27 9.37 5.77
N PRO A 121 -3.75 10.47 6.37
CA PRO A 121 -3.45 10.73 7.78
C PRO A 121 -4.11 9.66 8.64
N PHE A 122 -3.37 9.17 9.63
CA PHE A 122 -3.93 8.31 10.67
C PHE A 122 -5.12 9.01 11.35
N ARG A 123 -6.15 8.25 11.64
CA ARG A 123 -7.28 8.71 12.45
C ARG A 123 -7.49 7.72 13.59
N ASP A 124 -7.41 8.23 14.82
CA ASP A 124 -7.71 7.43 16.00
C ASP A 124 -9.18 7.03 15.99
N ARG A 125 -9.43 5.75 16.23
CA ARG A 125 -10.77 5.14 16.28
C ARG A 125 -10.76 4.07 17.36
N GLU A 126 -11.92 3.72 17.89
CA GLU A 126 -12.09 2.65 18.89
C GLU A 126 -11.47 1.29 18.49
N SER A 127 -11.29 1.05 17.18
CA SER A 127 -10.68 -0.17 16.67
C SER A 127 -9.14 -0.16 16.67
N VAL A 128 -8.49 0.95 17.03
CA VAL A 128 -7.04 1.05 17.13
C VAL A 128 -6.57 0.36 18.41
N LEU A 129 -5.67 -0.62 18.26
CA LEU A 129 -5.20 -1.43 19.38
C LEU A 129 -4.15 -0.73 20.26
N PHE A 130 -3.49 0.31 19.72
CA PHE A 130 -2.43 1.04 20.41
C PHE A 130 -2.91 2.42 20.81
N SER A 131 -2.65 2.80 22.05
CA SER A 131 -2.88 4.15 22.55
C SER A 131 -1.67 5.06 22.30
N GLY A 132 -1.90 6.38 22.27
CA GLY A 132 -0.81 7.36 22.16
C GLY A 132 -0.30 7.59 20.74
N LEU A 133 -1.07 7.17 19.73
CA LEU A 133 -0.79 7.48 18.33
C LEU A 133 -1.55 8.74 17.91
N HIS A 134 -0.88 9.59 17.13
CA HIS A 134 -1.43 10.88 16.70
C HIS A 134 -1.51 11.02 15.18
N THR A 135 -2.49 11.83 14.78
CA THR A 135 -2.66 12.24 13.38
C THR A 135 -1.57 13.27 13.01
N PRO A 136 -0.81 13.07 11.95
CA PRO A 136 0.15 14.08 11.48
C PRO A 136 -0.58 15.33 11.00
N ASN A 137 0.05 16.49 11.18
CA ASN A 137 -0.49 17.75 10.70
C ASN A 137 -0.38 17.90 9.17
N GLY A 138 -1.12 18.87 8.60
CA GLY A 138 -1.16 19.07 7.16
C GLY A 138 0.16 19.52 6.53
N GLU A 139 1.04 20.20 7.26
CA GLU A 139 2.35 20.62 6.76
C GLU A 139 3.27 19.40 6.62
N LYS A 140 3.29 18.52 7.62
CA LYS A 140 4.04 17.26 7.59
C LYS A 140 3.57 16.35 6.46
N MET A 141 2.25 16.23 6.27
CA MET A 141 1.69 15.45 5.16
C MET A 141 2.11 15.98 3.79
N LYS A 142 2.10 17.30 3.59
CA LYS A 142 2.55 17.95 2.36
C LYS A 142 4.04 17.72 2.13
N LEU A 143 4.87 17.90 3.17
CA LEU A 143 6.31 17.64 3.11
C LEU A 143 6.59 16.19 2.66
N PHE A 144 5.89 15.22 3.24
CA PHE A 144 6.04 13.80 2.86
C PHE A 144 5.61 13.53 1.42
N ALA A 145 4.52 14.13 0.98
CA ALA A 145 4.11 14.03 -0.42
C ALA A 145 5.16 14.62 -1.36
N ASP A 146 5.75 15.77 -1.01
CA ASP A 146 6.80 16.40 -1.82
C ASP A 146 8.08 15.56 -1.89
N ILE A 147 8.49 14.92 -0.79
CA ILE A 147 9.61 13.97 -0.77
C ILE A 147 9.33 12.81 -1.75
N LEU A 148 8.14 12.22 -1.67
CA LEU A 148 7.77 11.05 -2.47
C LEU A 148 7.62 11.32 -3.97
N LYS A 149 7.35 12.55 -4.39
CA LYS A 149 7.34 12.95 -5.82
C LYS A 149 8.68 12.70 -6.52
N GLY A 150 9.79 12.62 -5.77
CA GLY A 150 11.09 12.20 -6.31
C GLY A 150 11.14 10.71 -6.73
N TYR A 151 10.28 9.87 -6.18
CA TYR A 151 10.31 8.41 -6.28
C TYR A 151 9.07 7.82 -6.97
N VAL A 152 7.96 8.52 -7.00
CA VAL A 152 6.65 8.05 -7.49
C VAL A 152 6.16 9.03 -8.56
N GLU A 153 5.51 8.54 -9.61
CA GLU A 153 5.03 9.39 -10.72
C GLU A 153 3.90 10.33 -10.27
N PHE A 154 2.98 9.85 -9.45
CA PHE A 154 1.88 10.64 -8.90
C PHE A 154 1.72 10.39 -7.40
N VAL A 155 1.77 11.45 -6.62
CA VAL A 155 1.55 11.40 -5.15
C VAL A 155 0.46 12.40 -4.78
N ASP A 156 -0.50 11.95 -3.97
CA ASP A 156 -1.56 12.81 -3.46
C ASP A 156 -1.91 12.44 -2.00
N ILE A 157 -2.64 13.32 -1.32
CA ILE A 157 -3.08 13.15 0.06
C ILE A 157 -4.60 13.00 0.07
N ARG A 158 -5.10 11.94 0.69
CA ARG A 158 -6.55 11.70 0.84
C ARG A 158 -6.97 11.83 2.31
N GLY A 159 -8.16 12.38 2.56
CA GLY A 159 -8.75 12.43 3.90
C GLY A 159 -8.19 13.56 4.78
N MET A 160 -7.84 14.69 4.21
CA MET A 160 -7.40 15.93 4.88
C MET A 160 -8.54 16.93 5.08
N ASP A 161 -9.79 16.51 4.99
CA ASP A 161 -10.97 17.38 5.16
C ASP A 161 -11.14 17.90 6.59
#